data_45390694fee0aa0e587a90bc6b5ab7df
#
_entry.id   45390694fee0aa0e587a90bc6b5ab7df
#
_cell.length_a   1.000
_cell.length_b   1.000
_cell.length_c   1.000
_cell.angle_alpha   90.00
_cell.angle_beta   90.00
_cell.angle_gamma   90.00
#
_symmetry.space_group_name_H-M   'P 1'
#
loop_
_entity.id
_entity.type
_entity.pdbx_description
1 polymer ?
#
loop_
_entity_poly.entity_id
_entity_poly.type
_entity_poly.pdbx_seq_one_letter_code
_entity_poly.pdbx_strand_id
1 'polypeptide(L)'
;MRKGVIFDVDGTLLDSMSIWEDAGARYLKSLGAEPEEHLGKILYPMTIEEAAAYLKKQYHLEWEASRIAQGILDTVKEYYYREVPLKPGVKEALQKLQKKGVGITAATSGNREHIEAAFQRLGIGGYFQKIFTSSEVGVGKSNPLIYQEAAKFLGTEPEETYVFEDVLYAIQTAKKAGFHTVGVYDQYSARDTEKIKQEAEFYLESMEHASEILENL
;
A
#
# COMPACT_ATOMS: atom_id res chain seq x y z
N MET A 1 1.63 -27.64 -10.13
CA MET A 1 2.20 -26.37 -10.65
C MET A 1 2.49 -25.47 -9.47
N ARG A 2 3.53 -24.66 -9.54
CA ARG A 2 3.92 -23.76 -8.43
C ARG A 2 3.02 -22.52 -8.47
N LYS A 3 2.30 -22.24 -7.39
CA LYS A 3 1.46 -21.05 -7.31
C LYS A 3 2.20 -19.90 -6.65
N GLY A 4 1.87 -18.68 -7.07
CA GLY A 4 2.44 -17.43 -6.56
C GLY A 4 1.39 -16.47 -6.03
N VAL A 5 1.78 -15.65 -5.06
CA VAL A 5 0.96 -14.55 -4.56
C VAL A 5 1.79 -13.28 -4.53
N ILE A 6 1.20 -12.24 -5.08
CA ILE A 6 1.74 -10.87 -5.09
C ILE A 6 0.79 -10.01 -4.28
N PHE A 7 1.29 -9.41 -3.22
CA PHE A 7 0.51 -8.45 -2.43
C PHE A 7 0.91 -7.02 -2.77
N ASP A 8 -0.08 -6.17 -2.99
CA ASP A 8 0.10 -4.77 -2.71
C ASP A 8 0.33 -4.55 -1.21
N VAL A 9 0.82 -3.37 -0.82
CA VAL A 9 1.20 -3.10 0.56
C VAL A 9 0.26 -2.10 1.22
N ASP A 10 0.16 -0.89 0.68
CA ASP A 10 -0.54 0.24 1.31
C ASP A 10 -2.05 0.19 1.01
N GLY A 11 -2.88 -0.06 2.04
CA GLY A 11 -4.31 -0.32 1.86
C GLY A 11 -4.66 -1.81 1.68
N THR A 12 -3.65 -2.67 1.46
CA THR A 12 -3.83 -4.12 1.29
C THR A 12 -3.27 -4.92 2.47
N LEU A 13 -1.98 -4.78 2.77
CA LEU A 13 -1.32 -5.42 3.93
C LEU A 13 -1.26 -4.50 5.13
N LEU A 14 -0.97 -3.22 4.90
CA LEU A 14 -0.85 -2.18 5.92
C LEU A 14 -2.08 -1.28 5.90
N ASP A 15 -2.57 -0.93 7.09
CA ASP A 15 -3.57 0.13 7.28
C ASP A 15 -2.84 1.48 7.34
N SER A 16 -2.26 1.88 6.20
CA SER A 16 -1.33 2.98 6.10
C SER A 16 -1.92 4.25 5.47
N MET A 17 -3.08 4.16 4.84
CA MET A 17 -3.57 5.26 4.01
C MET A 17 -3.96 6.50 4.80
N SER A 18 -4.34 6.36 6.08
CA SER A 18 -4.69 7.47 6.97
C SER A 18 -3.57 8.49 7.14
N ILE A 19 -2.30 8.08 7.04
CA ILE A 19 -1.16 9.00 7.21
C ILE A 19 -1.16 10.12 6.17
N TRP A 20 -1.63 9.86 4.95
CA TRP A 20 -1.65 10.86 3.87
C TRP A 20 -2.66 11.99 4.11
N GLU A 21 -3.71 11.74 4.91
CA GLU A 21 -4.57 12.81 5.43
C GLU A 21 -3.96 13.51 6.65
N ASP A 22 -3.26 12.76 7.51
CA ASP A 22 -2.83 13.24 8.82
C ASP A 22 -1.43 13.87 8.84
N ALA A 23 -0.56 13.58 7.86
CA ALA A 23 0.85 13.96 7.91
C ALA A 23 1.07 15.47 8.11
N GLY A 24 0.31 16.31 7.41
CA GLY A 24 0.40 17.76 7.56
C GLY A 24 0.01 18.25 8.95
N ALA A 25 -1.07 17.69 9.52
CA ALA A 25 -1.53 18.03 10.86
C ALA A 25 -0.53 17.54 11.94
N ARG A 26 0.01 16.33 11.79
CA ARG A 26 1.03 15.79 12.69
C ARG A 26 2.32 16.60 12.64
N TYR A 27 2.74 17.00 11.43
CA TYR A 27 3.90 17.88 11.25
C TYR A 27 3.71 19.22 11.97
N LEU A 28 2.56 19.90 11.79
CA LEU A 28 2.26 21.16 12.50
C LEU A 28 2.29 20.99 14.02
N LYS A 29 1.69 19.92 14.55
CA LYS A 29 1.73 19.64 15.99
C LYS A 29 3.16 19.45 16.50
N SER A 30 4.04 18.85 15.72
CA SER A 30 5.45 18.70 16.06
C SER A 30 6.19 20.04 16.17
N LEU A 31 5.65 21.08 15.51
CA LEU A 31 6.14 22.46 15.58
C LEU A 31 5.48 23.29 16.68
N GLY A 32 4.54 22.70 17.44
CA GLY A 32 3.76 23.40 18.45
C GLY A 32 2.61 24.25 17.88
N ALA A 33 2.25 24.10 16.60
CA ALA A 33 1.12 24.76 15.97
C ALA A 33 -0.14 23.89 16.04
N GLU A 34 -1.31 24.50 16.26
CA GLU A 34 -2.59 23.79 16.27
C GLU A 34 -3.15 23.74 14.84
N PRO A 35 -3.40 22.55 14.27
CA PRO A 35 -3.98 22.42 12.95
C PRO A 35 -5.45 22.89 12.94
N GLU A 36 -5.86 23.55 11.85
CA GLU A 36 -7.27 23.86 11.63
C GLU A 36 -8.11 22.60 11.46
N GLU A 37 -9.41 22.72 11.77
CA GLU A 37 -10.35 21.62 11.61
C GLU A 37 -10.39 21.15 10.15
N HIS A 38 -10.36 19.83 9.96
CA HIS A 38 -10.37 19.18 8.62
C HIS A 38 -9.15 19.50 7.73
N LEU A 39 -8.02 19.95 8.27
CA LEU A 39 -6.80 20.23 7.50
C LEU A 39 -6.43 19.08 6.56
N GLY A 40 -6.56 17.84 7.01
CA GLY A 40 -6.27 16.65 6.18
C GLY A 40 -7.07 16.64 4.87
N LYS A 41 -8.36 16.94 4.92
CA LYS A 41 -9.21 17.01 3.72
C LYS A 41 -8.81 18.14 2.77
N ILE A 42 -8.26 19.23 3.31
CA ILE A 42 -7.76 20.36 2.52
C ILE A 42 -6.49 19.97 1.79
N LEU A 43 -5.59 19.27 2.49
CA LEU A 43 -4.27 18.89 1.94
C LEU A 43 -4.31 17.66 1.04
N TYR A 44 -5.25 16.73 1.26
CA TYR A 44 -5.30 15.44 0.57
C TYR A 44 -5.26 15.52 -0.98
N PRO A 45 -5.94 16.48 -1.65
CA PRO A 45 -5.85 16.62 -3.11
C PRO A 45 -4.59 17.32 -3.61
N MET A 46 -3.72 17.81 -2.72
CA MET A 46 -2.52 18.58 -3.05
C MET A 46 -1.30 17.67 -3.22
N THR A 47 -0.35 18.11 -4.06
CA THR A 47 1.01 17.55 -4.02
C THR A 47 1.69 17.93 -2.69
N ILE A 48 2.77 17.25 -2.34
CA ILE A 48 3.53 17.58 -1.10
C ILE A 48 4.05 19.03 -1.15
N GLU A 49 4.48 19.49 -2.32
CA GLU A 49 4.95 20.86 -2.54
C GLU A 49 3.83 21.88 -2.37
N GLU A 50 2.63 21.60 -2.92
CA GLU A 50 1.45 22.44 -2.75
C GLU A 50 1.00 22.47 -1.29
N ALA A 51 0.96 21.34 -0.61
CA ALA A 51 0.64 21.23 0.81
C ALA A 51 1.65 22.03 1.65
N ALA A 52 2.93 21.93 1.37
CA ALA A 52 3.99 22.69 2.06
C ALA A 52 3.82 24.21 1.86
N ALA A 53 3.51 24.65 0.62
CA ALA A 53 3.26 26.05 0.32
C ALA A 53 2.00 26.58 1.04
N TYR A 54 0.93 25.77 1.08
CA TYR A 54 -0.28 26.06 1.84
C TYR A 54 0.04 26.24 3.33
N LEU A 55 0.72 25.27 3.95
CA LEU A 55 1.09 25.32 5.37
C LEU A 55 1.98 26.53 5.69
N LYS A 56 2.98 26.82 4.83
CA LYS A 56 3.84 28.00 4.98
C LYS A 56 3.01 29.29 5.08
N LYS A 57 2.07 29.45 4.15
CA LYS A 57 1.22 30.66 4.08
C LYS A 57 0.21 30.72 5.24
N GLN A 58 -0.50 29.64 5.49
CA GLN A 58 -1.62 29.60 6.45
C GLN A 58 -1.14 29.73 7.90
N TYR A 59 0.00 29.11 8.22
CA TYR A 59 0.57 29.09 9.57
C TYR A 59 1.76 30.02 9.76
N HIS A 60 2.05 30.88 8.76
CA HIS A 60 3.16 31.86 8.79
C HIS A 60 4.51 31.21 9.17
N LEU A 61 4.78 30.01 8.62
CA LEU A 61 6.02 29.30 8.92
C LEU A 61 7.20 30.02 8.25
N GLU A 62 8.26 30.27 9.01
CA GLU A 62 9.44 30.99 8.54
C GLU A 62 10.31 30.19 7.57
N TRP A 63 10.17 28.84 7.57
CA TRP A 63 11.00 27.96 6.76
C TRP A 63 10.60 27.97 5.28
N GLU A 64 11.57 27.60 4.42
CA GLU A 64 11.31 27.40 3.01
C GLU A 64 10.34 26.22 2.77
N ALA A 65 9.52 26.34 1.72
CA ALA A 65 8.50 25.33 1.40
C ALA A 65 9.11 23.92 1.22
N SER A 66 10.33 23.82 0.65
CA SER A 66 11.05 22.55 0.51
C SER A 66 11.38 21.90 1.85
N ARG A 67 11.73 22.69 2.88
CA ARG A 67 11.97 22.17 4.24
C ARG A 67 10.68 21.70 4.90
N ILE A 68 9.57 22.40 4.68
CA ILE A 68 8.26 22.00 5.16
C ILE A 68 7.83 20.70 4.49
N ALA A 69 7.98 20.60 3.17
CA ALA A 69 7.73 19.38 2.40
C ALA A 69 8.52 18.19 2.95
N GLN A 70 9.81 18.38 3.22
CA GLN A 70 10.63 17.33 3.83
C GLN A 70 10.13 16.95 5.22
N GLY A 71 9.71 17.91 6.05
CA GLY A 71 9.14 17.62 7.38
C GLY A 71 7.84 16.81 7.32
N ILE A 72 6.98 17.04 6.32
CA ILE A 72 5.79 16.21 6.07
C ILE A 72 6.22 14.78 5.70
N LEU A 73 7.17 14.63 4.78
CA LEU A 73 7.70 13.32 4.37
C LEU A 73 8.38 12.57 5.52
N ASP A 74 9.12 13.29 6.37
CA ASP A 74 9.72 12.70 7.58
C ASP A 74 8.64 12.21 8.56
N THR A 75 7.51 12.93 8.66
CA THR A 75 6.36 12.49 9.46
C THR A 75 5.76 11.19 8.91
N VAL A 76 5.60 11.10 7.58
CA VAL A 76 5.17 9.85 6.93
C VAL A 76 6.16 8.71 7.22
N LYS A 77 7.46 8.97 7.07
CA LYS A 77 8.53 8.00 7.39
C LYS A 77 8.40 7.48 8.82
N GLU A 78 8.34 8.37 9.81
CA GLU A 78 8.21 8.00 11.23
C GLU A 78 6.98 7.12 11.50
N TYR A 79 5.86 7.38 10.81
CA TYR A 79 4.66 6.56 10.92
C TYR A 79 4.92 5.12 10.49
N TYR A 80 5.56 4.88 9.36
CA TYR A 80 5.92 3.51 8.92
C TYR A 80 6.90 2.84 9.88
N TYR A 81 7.87 3.58 10.37
CA TYR A 81 8.91 3.05 11.26
C TYR A 81 8.35 2.67 12.63
N ARG A 82 7.32 3.37 13.13
CA ARG A 82 6.89 3.25 14.53
C ARG A 82 5.45 2.82 14.75
N GLU A 83 4.52 3.18 13.86
CA GLU A 83 3.10 3.15 14.17
C GLU A 83 2.28 2.23 13.26
N VAL A 84 2.46 2.30 11.92
CA VAL A 84 1.57 1.67 10.94
C VAL A 84 1.23 0.24 11.33
N PRO A 85 -0.07 -0.13 11.43
CA PRO A 85 -0.48 -1.48 11.77
C PRO A 85 -0.66 -2.35 10.52
N LEU A 86 -0.72 -3.67 10.73
CA LEU A 86 -1.27 -4.60 9.74
C LEU A 86 -2.79 -4.43 9.66
N LYS A 87 -3.35 -4.66 8.48
CA LYS A 87 -4.78 -4.90 8.36
C LYS A 87 -5.15 -6.23 9.05
N PRO A 88 -6.36 -6.34 9.62
CA PRO A 88 -6.80 -7.57 10.30
C PRO A 88 -6.69 -8.81 9.38
N GLY A 89 -6.19 -9.92 9.92
CA GLY A 89 -6.08 -11.20 9.21
C GLY A 89 -4.83 -11.37 8.33
N VAL A 90 -4.03 -10.32 8.12
CA VAL A 90 -2.85 -10.38 7.23
C VAL A 90 -1.82 -11.39 7.71
N LYS A 91 -1.51 -11.40 9.01
CA LYS A 91 -0.47 -12.28 9.55
C LYS A 91 -0.86 -13.75 9.42
N GLU A 92 -2.11 -14.07 9.69
CA GLU A 92 -2.69 -15.41 9.58
C GLU A 92 -2.68 -15.88 8.11
N ALA A 93 -3.05 -14.99 7.17
CA ALA A 93 -3.00 -15.28 5.73
C ALA A 93 -1.57 -15.60 5.26
N LEU A 94 -0.58 -14.79 5.64
CA LEU A 94 0.83 -15.02 5.32
C LEU A 94 1.36 -16.34 5.89
N GLN A 95 1.02 -16.66 7.15
CA GLN A 95 1.37 -17.93 7.78
C GLN A 95 0.77 -19.13 7.06
N LYS A 96 -0.48 -19.03 6.60
CA LYS A 96 -1.17 -20.08 5.85
C LYS A 96 -0.49 -20.33 4.51
N LEU A 97 -0.19 -19.27 3.76
CA LEU A 97 0.55 -19.36 2.48
C LEU A 97 1.93 -19.98 2.65
N GLN A 98 2.67 -19.56 3.68
CA GLN A 98 3.99 -20.12 3.97
C GLN A 98 3.92 -21.63 4.27
N LYS A 99 2.95 -22.07 5.08
CA LYS A 99 2.74 -23.50 5.38
C LYS A 99 2.42 -24.33 4.13
N LYS A 100 1.76 -23.73 3.15
CA LYS A 100 1.47 -24.37 1.85
C LYS A 100 2.66 -24.34 0.86
N GLY A 101 3.75 -23.67 1.21
CA GLY A 101 4.92 -23.52 0.32
C GLY A 101 4.67 -22.61 -0.89
N VAL A 102 3.65 -21.74 -0.82
CA VAL A 102 3.33 -20.75 -1.86
C VAL A 102 4.39 -19.67 -1.87
N GLY A 103 4.87 -19.27 -3.05
CA GLY A 103 5.80 -18.16 -3.21
C GLY A 103 5.10 -16.82 -2.99
N ILE A 104 5.68 -15.93 -2.17
CA ILE A 104 5.08 -14.64 -1.82
C ILE A 104 6.03 -13.50 -2.17
N THR A 105 5.52 -12.48 -2.87
CA THR A 105 6.21 -11.22 -3.12
C THR A 105 5.30 -10.05 -2.78
N ALA A 106 5.88 -8.86 -2.62
CA ALA A 106 5.13 -7.61 -2.54
C ALA A 106 5.40 -6.76 -3.78
N ALA A 107 4.37 -6.03 -4.25
CA ALA A 107 4.44 -5.06 -5.33
C ALA A 107 3.81 -3.74 -4.86
N THR A 108 4.60 -2.69 -4.66
CA THR A 108 4.15 -1.45 -4.05
C THR A 108 4.58 -0.21 -4.84
N SER A 109 3.81 0.86 -4.72
CA SER A 109 4.23 2.21 -5.14
C SER A 109 4.93 2.98 -4.00
N GLY A 110 4.94 2.44 -2.79
CA GLY A 110 5.55 3.02 -1.61
C GLY A 110 7.09 3.02 -1.63
N ASN A 111 7.67 3.74 -0.69
CA ASN A 111 9.13 3.79 -0.51
C ASN A 111 9.62 2.47 0.10
N ARG A 112 10.65 1.86 -0.52
CA ARG A 112 11.22 0.59 -0.08
C ARG A 112 11.64 0.61 1.39
N GLU A 113 12.39 1.62 1.80
CA GLU A 113 12.92 1.69 3.18
C GLU A 113 11.80 1.77 4.21
N HIS A 114 10.72 2.50 3.91
CA HIS A 114 9.55 2.58 4.79
C HIS A 114 8.86 1.23 4.93
N ILE A 115 8.64 0.54 3.80
CA ILE A 115 7.98 -0.77 3.78
C ILE A 115 8.83 -1.82 4.52
N GLU A 116 10.14 -1.87 4.26
CA GLU A 116 11.05 -2.81 4.94
C GLU A 116 11.10 -2.57 6.45
N ALA A 117 11.14 -1.31 6.88
CA ALA A 117 11.09 -0.95 8.30
C ALA A 117 9.77 -1.39 8.97
N ALA A 118 8.63 -1.14 8.31
CA ALA A 118 7.33 -1.60 8.79
C ALA A 118 7.26 -3.13 8.85
N PHE A 119 7.69 -3.83 7.79
CA PHE A 119 7.69 -5.29 7.73
C PHE A 119 8.57 -5.92 8.81
N GLN A 120 9.75 -5.33 9.07
CA GLN A 120 10.63 -5.78 10.14
C GLN A 120 9.98 -5.59 11.52
N ARG A 121 9.45 -4.40 11.82
CA ARG A 121 8.77 -4.10 13.08
C ARG A 121 7.56 -4.99 13.33
N LEU A 122 6.77 -5.26 12.29
CA LEU A 122 5.56 -6.09 12.35
C LEU A 122 5.85 -7.60 12.31
N GLY A 123 7.12 -7.98 12.08
CA GLY A 123 7.56 -9.38 12.05
C GLY A 123 7.01 -10.17 10.86
N ILE A 124 6.79 -9.50 9.72
CA ILE A 124 6.27 -10.15 8.50
C ILE A 124 7.28 -10.20 7.35
N GLY A 125 8.41 -9.52 7.45
CA GLY A 125 9.41 -9.47 6.37
C GLY A 125 9.88 -10.83 5.88
N GLY A 126 9.99 -11.83 6.77
CA GLY A 126 10.44 -13.19 6.44
C GLY A 126 9.46 -14.01 5.59
N TYR A 127 8.23 -13.55 5.37
CA TYR A 127 7.28 -14.22 4.47
C TYR A 127 7.53 -13.87 3.00
N PHE A 128 8.10 -12.70 2.73
CA PHE A 128 8.29 -12.18 1.38
C PHE A 128 9.64 -12.58 0.83
N GLN A 129 9.66 -13.20 -0.34
CA GLN A 129 10.90 -13.55 -1.04
C GLN A 129 11.54 -12.31 -1.67
N LYS A 130 10.73 -11.34 -2.10
CA LYS A 130 11.18 -10.06 -2.63
C LYS A 130 10.07 -9.00 -2.54
N ILE A 131 10.47 -7.75 -2.38
CA ILE A 131 9.62 -6.57 -2.55
C ILE A 131 9.99 -5.95 -3.89
N PHE A 132 9.00 -5.61 -4.69
CA PHE A 132 9.14 -4.83 -5.92
C PHE A 132 8.53 -3.45 -5.70
N THR A 133 9.23 -2.39 -6.10
CA THR A 133 8.68 -1.04 -6.04
C THR A 133 8.51 -0.46 -7.43
N SER A 134 7.48 0.37 -7.62
CA SER A 134 7.24 1.07 -8.89
C SER A 134 8.44 1.92 -9.33
N SER A 135 9.15 2.52 -8.36
CA SER A 135 10.34 3.32 -8.64
C SER A 135 11.51 2.50 -9.20
N GLU A 136 11.72 1.27 -8.71
CA GLU A 136 12.79 0.39 -9.20
C GLU A 136 12.45 -0.26 -10.55
N VAL A 137 11.17 -0.56 -10.77
CA VAL A 137 10.68 -1.09 -12.04
C VAL A 137 10.61 0.00 -13.12
N GLY A 138 10.52 1.27 -12.69
CA GLY A 138 10.48 2.44 -13.57
C GLY A 138 9.10 2.78 -14.12
N VAL A 139 8.06 2.08 -13.71
CA VAL A 139 6.66 2.32 -14.12
C VAL A 139 5.70 2.10 -12.95
N GLY A 140 4.57 2.83 -12.96
CA GLY A 140 3.51 2.65 -11.98
C GLY A 140 2.62 1.44 -12.29
N LYS A 141 1.71 1.09 -11.37
CA LYS A 141 0.82 -0.08 -11.43
C LYS A 141 -0.29 0.00 -12.50
N SER A 142 -0.39 1.08 -13.25
CA SER A 142 -1.16 1.15 -14.50
C SER A 142 -0.48 0.38 -15.65
N ASN A 143 0.77 -0.03 -15.47
CA ASN A 143 1.53 -0.92 -16.34
C ASN A 143 1.71 -2.26 -15.61
N PRO A 144 1.45 -3.43 -16.26
CA PRO A 144 1.53 -4.74 -15.61
C PRO A 144 2.95 -5.21 -15.27
N LEU A 145 3.98 -4.48 -15.69
CA LEU A 145 5.38 -4.90 -15.59
C LEU A 145 5.79 -5.30 -14.18
N ILE A 146 5.33 -4.57 -13.15
CA ILE A 146 5.68 -4.88 -11.76
C ILE A 146 5.15 -6.26 -11.33
N TYR A 147 3.95 -6.63 -11.77
CA TYR A 147 3.36 -7.95 -11.49
C TYR A 147 4.04 -9.05 -12.30
N GLN A 148 4.37 -8.77 -13.57
CA GLN A 148 5.07 -9.70 -14.45
C GLN A 148 6.48 -10.01 -13.93
N GLU A 149 7.24 -9.00 -13.49
CA GLU A 149 8.56 -9.20 -12.87
C GLU A 149 8.46 -9.97 -11.54
N ALA A 150 7.41 -9.72 -10.76
CA ALA A 150 7.17 -10.46 -9.51
C ALA A 150 6.83 -11.94 -9.77
N ALA A 151 5.94 -12.24 -10.71
CA ALA A 151 5.58 -13.62 -11.11
C ALA A 151 6.79 -14.35 -11.69
N LYS A 152 7.53 -13.71 -12.59
CA LYS A 152 8.78 -14.25 -13.17
C LYS A 152 9.81 -14.59 -12.08
N PHE A 153 9.96 -13.73 -11.06
CA PHE A 153 10.84 -14.00 -9.92
C PHE A 153 10.39 -15.23 -9.12
N LEU A 154 9.07 -15.40 -8.94
CA LEU A 154 8.50 -16.58 -8.28
C LEU A 154 8.61 -17.86 -9.13
N GLY A 155 8.87 -17.73 -10.43
CA GLY A 155 8.85 -18.83 -11.40
C GLY A 155 7.43 -19.35 -11.64
N THR A 156 6.46 -18.45 -11.72
CA THR A 156 5.02 -18.73 -11.97
C THR A 156 4.55 -17.95 -13.19
N GLU A 157 3.54 -18.46 -13.87
CA GLU A 157 2.84 -17.76 -14.95
C GLU A 157 1.70 -16.88 -14.36
N PRO A 158 1.22 -15.88 -15.11
CA PRO A 158 0.11 -15.04 -14.64
C PRO A 158 -1.12 -15.85 -14.19
N GLU A 159 -1.50 -16.89 -14.93
CA GLU A 159 -2.64 -17.77 -14.64
C GLU A 159 -2.44 -18.67 -13.41
N GLU A 160 -1.23 -18.66 -12.83
CA GLU A 160 -0.87 -19.39 -11.61
C GLU A 160 -0.64 -18.43 -10.44
N THR A 161 -0.82 -17.13 -10.66
CA THR A 161 -0.44 -16.07 -9.71
C THR A 161 -1.62 -15.20 -9.32
N TYR A 162 -1.79 -15.01 -8.02
CA TYR A 162 -2.82 -14.17 -7.43
C TYR A 162 -2.25 -12.81 -7.04
N VAL A 163 -2.94 -11.74 -7.44
CA VAL A 163 -2.60 -10.35 -7.09
C VAL A 163 -3.66 -9.82 -6.14
N PHE A 164 -3.26 -9.44 -4.93
CA PHE A 164 -4.10 -8.80 -3.92
C PHE A 164 -3.90 -7.30 -3.98
N GLU A 165 -4.98 -6.54 -4.14
CA GLU A 165 -4.98 -5.10 -4.38
C GLU A 165 -6.23 -4.43 -3.84
N ASP A 166 -6.13 -3.16 -3.44
CA ASP A 166 -7.27 -2.36 -2.97
C ASP A 166 -7.74 -1.29 -3.99
N VAL A 167 -6.94 -1.01 -5.05
CA VAL A 167 -7.28 0.04 -6.02
C VAL A 167 -7.72 -0.51 -7.37
N LEU A 168 -8.80 0.07 -7.90
CA LEU A 168 -9.47 -0.38 -9.12
C LEU A 168 -8.55 -0.49 -10.34
N TYR A 169 -7.75 0.54 -10.62
CA TYR A 169 -6.91 0.55 -11.83
C TYR A 169 -5.83 -0.53 -11.80
N ALA A 170 -5.31 -0.85 -10.62
CA ALA A 170 -4.29 -1.87 -10.44
C ALA A 170 -4.87 -3.28 -10.61
N ILE A 171 -6.08 -3.51 -10.06
CA ILE A 171 -6.86 -4.75 -10.29
C ILE A 171 -7.11 -4.94 -11.79
N GLN A 172 -7.60 -3.90 -12.48
CA GLN A 172 -7.85 -3.96 -13.92
C GLN A 172 -6.57 -4.26 -14.72
N THR A 173 -5.45 -3.69 -14.30
CA THR A 173 -4.15 -3.91 -14.93
C THR A 173 -3.69 -5.35 -14.76
N ALA A 174 -3.75 -5.89 -13.55
CA ALA A 174 -3.38 -7.28 -13.25
C ALA A 174 -4.29 -8.26 -14.01
N LYS A 175 -5.62 -8.04 -13.97
CA LYS A 175 -6.60 -8.87 -14.71
C LYS A 175 -6.34 -8.92 -16.20
N LYS A 176 -6.10 -7.75 -16.84
CA LYS A 176 -5.78 -7.67 -18.27
C LYS A 176 -4.48 -8.39 -18.64
N ALA A 177 -3.56 -8.52 -17.70
CA ALA A 177 -2.31 -9.26 -17.86
C ALA A 177 -2.43 -10.76 -17.55
N GLY A 178 -3.63 -11.28 -17.27
CA GLY A 178 -3.92 -12.70 -17.06
C GLY A 178 -3.77 -13.19 -15.62
N PHE A 179 -3.53 -12.31 -14.64
CA PHE A 179 -3.44 -12.69 -13.23
C PHE A 179 -4.82 -12.94 -12.61
N HIS A 180 -4.89 -13.86 -11.65
CA HIS A 180 -6.00 -13.93 -10.73
C HIS A 180 -5.99 -12.70 -9.82
N THR A 181 -7.13 -12.07 -9.62
CA THR A 181 -7.23 -10.82 -8.87
C THR A 181 -8.11 -10.95 -7.64
N VAL A 182 -7.62 -10.45 -6.52
CA VAL A 182 -8.32 -10.39 -5.24
C VAL A 182 -8.40 -8.93 -4.81
N GLY A 183 -9.60 -8.36 -4.87
CA GLY A 183 -9.87 -7.03 -4.33
C GLY A 183 -9.90 -7.08 -2.80
N VAL A 184 -9.23 -6.15 -2.15
CA VAL A 184 -9.23 -6.01 -0.68
C VAL A 184 -9.85 -4.66 -0.33
N TYR A 185 -10.81 -4.65 0.61
CA TYR A 185 -11.44 -3.41 1.04
C TYR A 185 -10.44 -2.47 1.69
N ASP A 186 -10.48 -1.22 1.27
CA ASP A 186 -9.86 -0.10 1.98
C ASP A 186 -10.79 1.12 1.96
N GLN A 187 -10.86 1.89 3.07
CA GLN A 187 -11.74 3.04 3.17
C GLN A 187 -11.40 4.17 2.19
N TYR A 188 -10.13 4.27 1.77
CA TYR A 188 -9.65 5.30 0.84
C TYR A 188 -9.96 4.96 -0.62
N SER A 189 -10.22 3.68 -0.93
CA SER A 189 -10.72 3.21 -2.22
C SER A 189 -12.23 2.90 -2.21
N ALA A 190 -12.93 3.16 -1.10
CA ALA A 190 -14.34 2.77 -0.88
C ALA A 190 -15.32 3.28 -1.96
N ARG A 191 -15.05 4.44 -2.58
CA ARG A 191 -15.85 4.97 -3.71
C ARG A 191 -15.88 4.04 -4.93
N ASP A 192 -14.89 3.20 -5.10
CA ASP A 192 -14.76 2.27 -6.22
C ASP A 192 -15.08 0.82 -5.83
N THR A 193 -15.52 0.55 -4.57
CA THR A 193 -15.80 -0.80 -4.05
C THR A 193 -16.67 -1.63 -4.98
N GLU A 194 -17.78 -1.10 -5.46
CA GLU A 194 -18.69 -1.85 -6.35
C GLU A 194 -18.05 -2.20 -7.70
N LYS A 195 -17.22 -1.32 -8.23
CA LYS A 195 -16.45 -1.59 -9.45
C LYS A 195 -15.35 -2.63 -9.20
N ILE A 196 -14.68 -2.54 -8.03
CA ILE A 196 -13.67 -3.52 -7.63
C ILE A 196 -14.29 -4.90 -7.51
N LYS A 197 -15.48 -5.03 -6.87
CA LYS A 197 -16.24 -6.28 -6.77
C LYS A 197 -16.62 -6.87 -8.13
N GLN A 198 -16.89 -6.03 -9.14
CA GLN A 198 -17.22 -6.46 -10.49
C GLN A 198 -15.98 -6.88 -11.30
N GLU A 199 -14.86 -6.23 -11.07
CA GLU A 199 -13.63 -6.46 -11.83
C GLU A 199 -12.75 -7.57 -11.25
N ALA A 200 -12.59 -7.63 -9.93
CA ALA A 200 -11.81 -8.66 -9.28
C ALA A 200 -12.51 -10.04 -9.38
N GLU A 201 -11.72 -11.09 -9.45
CA GLU A 201 -12.22 -12.46 -9.41
C GLU A 201 -12.75 -12.81 -8.01
N PHE A 202 -12.09 -12.31 -6.98
CA PHE A 202 -12.50 -12.43 -5.58
C PHE A 202 -12.48 -11.06 -4.92
N TYR A 203 -13.30 -10.88 -3.88
CA TYR A 203 -13.31 -9.67 -3.08
C TYR A 203 -13.35 -10.00 -1.60
N LEU A 204 -12.51 -9.33 -0.81
CA LEU A 204 -12.39 -9.48 0.63
C LEU A 204 -12.73 -8.16 1.32
N GLU A 205 -13.75 -8.19 2.19
CA GLU A 205 -14.03 -7.08 3.12
C GLU A 205 -12.94 -6.99 4.23
N SER A 206 -12.26 -8.10 4.52
CA SER A 206 -11.15 -8.20 5.46
C SER A 206 -10.26 -9.37 5.08
N MET A 207 -8.94 -9.25 5.31
CA MET A 207 -8.00 -10.36 5.14
C MET A 207 -8.26 -11.53 6.10
N GLU A 208 -9.08 -11.35 7.13
CA GLU A 208 -9.57 -12.44 7.98
C GLU A 208 -10.35 -13.51 7.19
N HIS A 209 -11.01 -13.09 6.09
CA HIS A 209 -11.76 -13.96 5.19
C HIS A 209 -10.92 -14.57 4.06
N ALA A 210 -9.62 -14.28 4.01
CA ALA A 210 -8.74 -14.78 2.95
C ALA A 210 -8.66 -16.32 2.89
N SER A 211 -9.03 -17.01 3.98
CA SER A 211 -8.93 -18.47 4.10
C SER A 211 -9.59 -19.22 2.96
N GLU A 212 -10.77 -18.79 2.51
CA GLU A 212 -11.54 -19.45 1.45
C GLU A 212 -10.80 -19.41 0.10
N ILE A 213 -10.17 -18.28 -0.22
CA ILE A 213 -9.38 -18.12 -1.43
C ILE A 213 -8.07 -18.91 -1.31
N LEU A 214 -7.41 -18.79 -0.15
CA LEU A 214 -6.12 -19.42 0.10
C LEU A 214 -6.23 -20.96 0.18
N GLU A 215 -7.41 -21.53 0.39
CA GLU A 215 -7.61 -22.99 0.33
C GLU A 215 -7.45 -23.54 -1.08
N ASN A 216 -7.77 -22.76 -2.09
CA ASN A 216 -7.68 -23.13 -3.51
C ASN A 216 -6.24 -22.93 -4.09
N LEU A 217 -5.34 -22.33 -3.32
CA LEU A 217 -3.91 -22.19 -3.61
C LEU A 217 -3.16 -23.42 -3.06
#